data_5a38308e6b60527e6247ea3aec1ff0b8
#
_entry.id   5a38308e6b60527e6247ea3aec1ff0b8
#
_cell.length_a   1.000
_cell.length_b   1.000
_cell.length_c   1.000
_cell.angle_alpha   90.00
_cell.angle_beta   90.00
_cell.angle_gamma   90.00
#
_symmetry.space_group_name_H-M   'P 1'
#
loop_
_entity.id
_entity.type
_entity.pdbx_description
1 polymer ?
#
loop_
_entity_poly.entity_id
_entity_poly.type
_entity_poly.pdbx_seq_one_letter_code
_entity_poly.pdbx_strand_id
1 'polypeptide(L)'
;LTLMRLNLFKITKQKLNLTPDVGFSWKFTDPIWLIKVDQVAAQLGIELRSEETMEHYFAVINLNSCEVTKIKIPIKTDWWSTLIGIKGNQLIIGVYQNQRNPGPITLIRYDWKSDKVLEEIPNFQFSEMTDTFVKGKVLKRQGFEIIEISLGKEKNKEKVLSPTLFSFGTTAFDTVAKYLRQKNREPKGEVSYLEVDDHILILYYIDNYDLYDKYLLWLSGEKVVKEFILDLKVKGISAESFMVLAKKLIFVQNKNNINIYDL
;
A
#
# COMPACT_ATOMS: atom_id res chain seq x y z
N LEU A 1 26.14 -32.12 -17.24
CA LEU A 1 25.84 -31.60 -15.88
C LEU A 1 26.21 -30.12 -15.82
N THR A 2 25.27 -29.25 -16.23
CA THR A 2 25.47 -27.81 -16.25
C THR A 2 24.80 -27.23 -14.98
N LEU A 3 25.63 -26.78 -14.07
CA LEU A 3 25.22 -26.08 -12.87
C LEU A 3 24.60 -24.75 -13.26
N MET A 4 23.27 -24.63 -13.14
CA MET A 4 22.58 -23.35 -13.16
C MET A 4 22.98 -22.56 -11.90
N ARG A 5 23.72 -21.49 -12.10
CA ARG A 5 24.00 -20.49 -11.07
C ARG A 5 22.71 -19.73 -10.77
N LEU A 6 22.14 -19.97 -9.61
CA LEU A 6 21.14 -19.10 -8.99
C LEU A 6 21.80 -17.74 -8.69
N ASN A 7 21.49 -16.74 -9.47
CA ASN A 7 21.82 -15.35 -9.17
C ASN A 7 20.92 -14.84 -8.05
N LEU A 8 21.37 -15.00 -6.84
CA LEU A 8 20.85 -14.28 -5.67
C LEU A 8 21.20 -12.79 -5.85
N PHE A 9 20.23 -11.99 -6.25
CA PHE A 9 20.36 -10.54 -6.19
C PHE A 9 20.38 -10.11 -4.72
N LYS A 10 21.57 -10.02 -4.14
CA LYS A 10 21.78 -9.32 -2.87
C LYS A 10 21.53 -7.84 -3.08
N ILE A 11 20.45 -7.35 -2.50
CA ILE A 11 20.18 -5.90 -2.44
C ILE A 11 21.26 -5.28 -1.57
N THR A 12 22.05 -4.40 -2.17
CA THR A 12 23.08 -3.64 -1.45
C THR A 12 22.38 -2.72 -0.45
N LYS A 13 22.66 -2.89 0.84
CA LYS A 13 22.20 -2.00 1.92
C LYS A 13 22.89 -0.64 1.73
N GLN A 14 22.20 0.32 1.12
CA GLN A 14 22.63 1.71 1.23
C GLN A 14 22.09 2.26 2.55
N LYS A 15 22.98 2.38 3.56
CA LYS A 15 22.73 3.24 4.71
C LYS A 15 22.80 4.69 4.22
N LEU A 16 21.62 5.28 3.97
CA LEU A 16 21.51 6.72 3.86
C LEU A 16 21.76 7.35 5.22
N ASN A 17 22.67 8.33 5.28
CA ASN A 17 22.91 9.14 6.47
C ASN A 17 21.62 9.90 6.80
N LEU A 18 20.90 9.45 7.82
CA LEU A 18 19.69 10.07 8.32
C LEU A 18 20.07 11.32 9.11
N THR A 19 19.69 12.47 8.62
CA THR A 19 19.57 13.67 9.47
C THR A 19 18.28 13.52 10.31
N PRO A 20 18.19 14.11 11.52
CA PRO A 20 17.09 13.87 12.47
C PRO A 20 15.67 14.20 11.96
N ASP A 21 15.56 14.91 10.84
CA ASP A 21 14.30 15.34 10.22
C ASP A 21 13.90 14.56 8.95
N VAL A 22 14.63 13.50 8.59
CA VAL A 22 14.37 12.78 7.33
C VAL A 22 13.82 11.41 7.67
N GLY A 23 12.53 11.23 7.44
CA GLY A 23 11.92 9.91 7.41
C GLY A 23 12.57 9.01 6.36
N PHE A 24 12.24 7.75 6.41
CA PHE A 24 12.65 6.78 5.40
C PHE A 24 11.92 7.06 4.08
N SER A 25 12.67 7.06 2.97
CA SER A 25 12.12 7.18 1.62
C SER A 25 12.72 6.11 0.72
N TRP A 26 11.86 5.43 -0.05
CA TRP A 26 12.30 4.41 -1.00
C TRP A 26 11.61 4.61 -2.35
N LYS A 27 12.41 4.80 -3.39
CA LYS A 27 11.93 4.94 -4.76
C LYS A 27 12.04 3.62 -5.51
N PHE A 28 10.90 3.12 -5.98
CA PHE A 28 10.83 1.98 -6.89
C PHE A 28 11.05 2.44 -8.33
N THR A 29 11.48 1.52 -9.19
CA THR A 29 11.56 1.75 -10.65
C THR A 29 10.17 1.91 -11.25
N ASP A 30 9.22 1.12 -10.76
CA ASP A 30 7.88 1.01 -11.32
C ASP A 30 6.82 1.59 -10.36
N PRO A 31 5.66 1.97 -10.89
CA PRO A 31 4.57 2.48 -10.08
C PRO A 31 4.10 1.48 -9.02
N ILE A 32 3.82 2.02 -7.83
CA ILE A 32 3.11 1.31 -6.76
C ILE A 32 1.64 1.22 -7.18
N TRP A 33 1.18 -0.01 -7.39
CA TRP A 33 -0.21 -0.29 -7.78
C TRP A 33 -1.11 -0.47 -6.56
N LEU A 34 -0.62 -1.20 -5.56
CA LEU A 34 -1.38 -1.54 -4.37
C LEU A 34 -0.47 -1.67 -3.15
N ILE A 35 -0.98 -1.27 -1.99
CA ILE A 35 -0.34 -1.48 -0.69
C ILE A 35 -1.29 -2.27 0.20
N LYS A 36 -0.79 -3.33 0.83
CA LYS A 36 -1.46 -4.09 1.88
C LYS A 36 -0.65 -4.03 3.16
N VAL A 37 -1.35 -4.08 4.29
CA VAL A 37 -0.74 -3.87 5.61
C VAL A 37 -0.86 -5.12 6.45
N ASP A 38 0.25 -5.56 7.05
CA ASP A 38 0.23 -6.46 8.20
C ASP A 38 0.41 -5.63 9.48
N GLN A 39 -0.68 -5.40 10.19
CA GLN A 39 -0.72 -4.62 11.43
C GLN A 39 0.04 -5.28 12.58
N VAL A 40 0.16 -6.60 12.56
CA VAL A 40 0.84 -7.38 13.62
C VAL A 40 2.35 -7.34 13.46
N ALA A 41 2.81 -7.49 12.22
CA ALA A 41 4.24 -7.50 11.93
C ALA A 41 4.80 -6.09 11.63
N ALA A 42 3.95 -5.06 11.60
CA ALA A 42 4.27 -3.71 11.15
C ALA A 42 5.00 -3.74 9.79
N GLN A 43 4.34 -4.35 8.79
CA GLN A 43 4.89 -4.53 7.45
C GLN A 43 3.93 -4.05 6.37
N LEU A 44 4.49 -3.61 5.26
CA LEU A 44 3.76 -3.29 4.05
C LEU A 44 4.08 -4.32 2.96
N GLY A 45 3.06 -4.94 2.40
CA GLY A 45 3.16 -5.65 1.13
C GLY A 45 2.83 -4.69 0.00
N ILE A 46 3.68 -4.60 -0.99
CA ILE A 46 3.57 -3.66 -2.10
C ILE A 46 3.50 -4.44 -3.40
N GLU A 47 2.52 -4.11 -4.22
CA GLU A 47 2.40 -4.56 -5.58
C GLU A 47 2.92 -3.48 -6.53
N LEU A 48 3.78 -3.86 -7.45
CA LEU A 48 4.43 -2.98 -8.41
C LEU A 48 4.14 -3.47 -9.82
N ARG A 49 3.82 -2.55 -10.73
CA ARG A 49 3.51 -2.87 -12.12
C ARG A 49 4.22 -1.93 -13.07
N SER A 50 4.88 -2.50 -14.07
CA SER A 50 5.45 -1.77 -15.19
C SER A 50 4.52 -1.88 -16.39
N GLU A 51 3.90 -0.77 -16.79
CA GLU A 51 3.07 -0.72 -18.00
C GLU A 51 3.92 -0.89 -19.27
N GLU A 52 5.19 -0.49 -19.22
CA GLU A 52 6.09 -0.54 -20.36
C GLU A 52 6.55 -1.99 -20.67
N THR A 53 6.94 -2.73 -19.63
CA THR A 53 7.44 -4.12 -19.78
C THR A 53 6.36 -5.17 -19.54
N MET A 54 5.18 -4.76 -19.07
CA MET A 54 4.11 -5.66 -18.62
C MET A 54 4.58 -6.58 -17.48
N GLU A 55 5.61 -6.18 -16.76
CA GLU A 55 6.11 -6.90 -15.59
C GLU A 55 5.32 -6.55 -14.34
N HIS A 56 5.21 -7.54 -13.49
CA HIS A 56 4.54 -7.45 -12.21
C HIS A 56 5.39 -8.14 -11.15
N TYR A 57 5.61 -7.46 -10.02
CA TYR A 57 6.38 -7.99 -8.91
C TYR A 57 5.91 -7.39 -7.59
N PHE A 58 6.45 -7.92 -6.49
CA PHE A 58 6.08 -7.51 -5.16
C PHE A 58 7.29 -6.98 -4.39
N ALA A 59 7.01 -6.22 -3.34
CA ALA A 59 7.99 -5.86 -2.35
C ALA A 59 7.38 -5.93 -0.94
N VAL A 60 8.23 -6.14 0.05
CA VAL A 60 7.86 -6.03 1.47
C VAL A 60 8.74 -4.97 2.11
N ILE A 61 8.11 -4.06 2.86
CA ILE A 61 8.79 -3.08 3.70
C ILE A 61 8.50 -3.42 5.15
N ASN A 62 9.54 -3.62 5.94
CA ASN A 62 9.44 -3.71 7.38
C ASN A 62 9.51 -2.30 7.97
N LEU A 63 8.45 -1.85 8.65
CA LEU A 63 8.38 -0.49 9.20
C LEU A 63 9.31 -0.24 10.38
N ASN A 64 9.71 -1.28 11.11
CA ASN A 64 10.60 -1.15 12.26
C ASN A 64 12.07 -1.04 11.84
N SER A 65 12.49 -1.84 10.86
CA SER A 65 13.88 -1.81 10.36
C SER A 65 14.07 -0.91 9.14
N CYS A 66 13.00 -0.45 8.53
CA CYS A 66 13.01 0.28 7.24
C CYS A 66 13.71 -0.52 6.11
N GLU A 67 13.69 -1.84 6.20
CA GLU A 67 14.25 -2.72 5.16
C GLU A 67 13.22 -2.98 4.07
N VAL A 68 13.68 -2.90 2.82
CA VAL A 68 12.89 -3.22 1.63
C VAL A 68 13.40 -4.51 1.01
N THR A 69 12.50 -5.47 0.83
CA THR A 69 12.79 -6.74 0.14
C THR A 69 11.96 -6.79 -1.13
N LYS A 70 12.62 -6.81 -2.30
CA LYS A 70 11.96 -7.10 -3.58
C LYS A 70 11.77 -8.60 -3.72
N ILE A 71 10.59 -9.00 -4.20
CA ILE A 71 10.19 -10.39 -4.27
C ILE A 71 9.79 -10.70 -5.71
N LYS A 72 10.51 -11.64 -6.31
CA LYS A 72 10.14 -12.24 -7.58
C LYS A 72 9.65 -13.65 -7.29
N ILE A 73 8.38 -13.89 -7.49
CA ILE A 73 7.77 -15.18 -7.18
C ILE A 73 8.16 -16.18 -8.27
N PRO A 74 8.55 -17.42 -7.93
CA PRO A 74 9.03 -18.43 -8.90
C PRO A 74 7.89 -19.13 -9.67
N ILE A 75 6.74 -18.50 -9.76
CA ILE A 75 5.58 -18.96 -10.50
C ILE A 75 5.19 -17.92 -11.55
N LYS A 76 4.44 -18.34 -12.55
CA LYS A 76 3.95 -17.43 -13.58
C LYS A 76 2.91 -16.48 -12.99
N THR A 77 3.39 -15.41 -12.32
CA THR A 77 2.57 -14.23 -12.02
C THR A 77 2.72 -13.30 -13.22
N ASP A 78 1.65 -13.13 -13.94
CA ASP A 78 1.59 -12.18 -15.03
C ASP A 78 0.89 -10.89 -14.59
N TRP A 79 0.67 -9.97 -15.50
CA TRP A 79 -0.05 -8.72 -15.28
C TRP A 79 -1.41 -8.88 -14.55
N TRP A 80 -2.00 -10.07 -14.64
CA TRP A 80 -3.31 -10.40 -14.08
C TRP A 80 -3.24 -11.03 -12.68
N SER A 81 -2.17 -10.79 -11.98
CA SER A 81 -2.06 -11.14 -10.56
C SER A 81 -2.32 -9.93 -9.68
N THR A 82 -2.75 -10.13 -8.44
CA THR A 82 -2.96 -9.06 -7.47
C THR A 82 -2.58 -9.50 -6.05
N LEU A 83 -2.07 -8.56 -5.28
CA LEU A 83 -1.78 -8.76 -3.86
C LEU A 83 -3.08 -8.68 -3.05
N ILE A 84 -3.58 -9.81 -2.58
CA ILE A 84 -4.75 -9.86 -1.69
C ILE A 84 -4.38 -9.39 -0.29
N GLY A 85 -3.20 -9.79 0.19
CA GLY A 85 -2.72 -9.39 1.51
C GLY A 85 -1.33 -9.87 1.86
N ILE A 86 -0.89 -9.47 3.05
CA ILE A 86 0.37 -9.89 3.66
C ILE A 86 0.12 -10.31 5.10
N LYS A 87 0.78 -11.39 5.57
CA LYS A 87 0.75 -11.84 6.96
C LYS A 87 2.09 -12.48 7.35
N GLY A 88 2.84 -11.82 8.21
CA GLY A 88 4.20 -12.24 8.57
C GLY A 88 5.09 -12.41 7.34
N ASN A 89 5.57 -13.61 7.12
CA ASN A 89 6.40 -13.92 5.95
C ASN A 89 5.59 -14.35 4.71
N GLN A 90 4.26 -14.28 4.75
CA GLN A 90 3.40 -14.79 3.69
C GLN A 90 2.79 -13.66 2.86
N LEU A 91 2.93 -13.73 1.56
CA LEU A 91 2.12 -12.98 0.59
C LEU A 91 0.95 -13.86 0.16
N ILE A 92 -0.23 -13.26 0.13
CA ILE A 92 -1.45 -13.87 -0.37
C ILE A 92 -1.76 -13.22 -1.70
N ILE A 93 -1.72 -14.01 -2.76
CA ILE A 93 -1.77 -13.52 -4.13
C ILE A 93 -2.90 -14.21 -4.87
N GLY A 94 -3.65 -13.42 -5.63
CA GLY A 94 -4.65 -13.91 -6.55
C GLY A 94 -4.15 -13.82 -7.99
N VAL A 95 -4.18 -14.93 -8.73
CA VAL A 95 -3.88 -14.96 -10.15
C VAL A 95 -5.17 -15.20 -10.92
N TYR A 96 -5.57 -14.23 -11.75
CA TYR A 96 -6.78 -14.33 -12.54
C TYR A 96 -6.61 -15.35 -13.67
N GLN A 97 -7.53 -16.30 -13.74
CA GLN A 97 -7.50 -17.35 -14.75
C GLN A 97 -7.99 -16.87 -16.13
N ASN A 98 -8.84 -15.84 -16.12
CA ASN A 98 -9.40 -15.27 -17.35
C ASN A 98 -9.33 -13.73 -17.30
N GLN A 99 -8.64 -13.18 -18.28
CA GLN A 99 -8.43 -11.72 -18.39
C GLN A 99 -9.70 -10.94 -18.75
N ARG A 100 -10.67 -11.58 -19.43
CA ARG A 100 -11.92 -10.95 -19.89
C ARG A 100 -13.07 -11.04 -18.88
N ASN A 101 -12.94 -11.97 -17.94
CA ASN A 101 -13.94 -12.16 -16.90
C ASN A 101 -13.20 -12.36 -15.56
N PRO A 102 -13.19 -11.36 -14.67
CA PRO A 102 -12.58 -11.47 -13.36
C PRO A 102 -13.40 -12.41 -12.45
N GLY A 103 -13.52 -13.67 -12.85
CA GLY A 103 -14.14 -14.75 -12.11
C GLY A 103 -13.19 -15.33 -11.06
N PRO A 104 -13.21 -16.66 -10.87
CA PRO A 104 -12.33 -17.33 -9.92
C PRO A 104 -10.86 -17.07 -10.23
N ILE A 105 -10.07 -16.97 -9.16
CA ILE A 105 -8.61 -16.84 -9.20
C ILE A 105 -7.96 -18.18 -8.85
N THR A 106 -6.67 -18.31 -9.13
CA THR A 106 -5.81 -19.21 -8.37
C THR A 106 -5.29 -18.44 -7.16
N LEU A 107 -5.65 -18.84 -5.95
CA LEU A 107 -5.11 -18.27 -4.72
C LEU A 107 -3.78 -18.92 -4.40
N ILE A 108 -2.75 -18.11 -4.15
CA ILE A 108 -1.40 -18.57 -3.85
C ILE A 108 -0.97 -17.99 -2.51
N ARG A 109 -0.50 -18.86 -1.62
CA ARG A 109 0.22 -18.49 -0.41
C ARG A 109 1.71 -18.70 -0.62
N TYR A 110 2.46 -17.65 -0.54
CA TYR A 110 3.90 -17.66 -0.81
C TYR A 110 4.68 -17.14 0.40
N ASP A 111 5.59 -17.96 0.93
CA ASP A 111 6.53 -17.55 1.97
C ASP A 111 7.76 -16.93 1.32
N TRP A 112 7.85 -15.60 1.39
CA TRP A 112 8.90 -14.83 0.75
C TRP A 112 10.26 -14.93 1.43
N LYS A 113 10.33 -15.39 2.68
CA LYS A 113 11.62 -15.63 3.36
C LYS A 113 12.24 -16.97 3.00
N SER A 114 11.44 -18.00 2.92
CA SER A 114 11.90 -19.34 2.55
C SER A 114 11.86 -19.60 1.05
N ASP A 115 11.32 -18.65 0.26
CA ASP A 115 11.15 -18.76 -1.20
C ASP A 115 10.32 -19.99 -1.61
N LYS A 116 9.18 -20.19 -0.94
CA LYS A 116 8.34 -21.36 -1.12
C LYS A 116 6.88 -21.02 -1.34
N VAL A 117 6.26 -21.67 -2.32
CA VAL A 117 4.80 -21.76 -2.40
C VAL A 117 4.32 -22.71 -1.29
N LEU A 118 3.54 -22.18 -0.35
CA LEU A 118 2.97 -22.97 0.75
C LEU A 118 1.68 -23.65 0.33
N GLU A 119 0.91 -22.99 -0.53
CA GLU A 119 -0.40 -23.47 -0.95
C GLU A 119 -0.80 -22.82 -2.26
N GLU A 120 -1.48 -23.59 -3.13
CA GLU A 120 -2.07 -23.14 -4.38
C GLU A 120 -3.48 -23.71 -4.50
N ILE A 121 -4.49 -22.83 -4.60
CA ILE A 121 -5.90 -23.23 -4.65
C ILE A 121 -6.52 -22.66 -5.94
N PRO A 122 -6.73 -23.49 -6.95
CA PRO A 122 -7.38 -23.07 -8.19
C PRO A 122 -8.90 -22.88 -8.00
N ASN A 123 -9.50 -22.12 -8.91
CA ASN A 123 -10.94 -21.85 -8.94
C ASN A 123 -11.48 -21.24 -7.64
N PHE A 124 -10.67 -20.45 -6.96
CA PHE A 124 -11.01 -19.77 -5.71
C PHE A 124 -11.71 -18.45 -5.97
N GLN A 125 -12.89 -18.29 -5.42
CA GLN A 125 -13.61 -17.02 -5.38
C GLN A 125 -13.39 -16.38 -4.01
N PHE A 126 -12.53 -15.37 -3.96
CA PHE A 126 -12.20 -14.65 -2.75
C PHE A 126 -13.42 -13.95 -2.16
N SER A 127 -13.60 -14.02 -0.86
CA SER A 127 -14.65 -13.30 -0.12
C SER A 127 -14.07 -12.26 0.82
N GLU A 128 -13.16 -12.68 1.70
CA GLU A 128 -12.56 -11.79 2.71
C GLU A 128 -11.21 -12.32 3.20
N MET A 129 -10.41 -11.40 3.75
CA MET A 129 -9.20 -11.71 4.49
C MET A 129 -9.20 -10.94 5.81
N THR A 130 -8.89 -11.64 6.88
CA THR A 130 -8.68 -11.08 8.23
C THR A 130 -7.25 -11.34 8.68
N ASP A 131 -6.93 -10.96 9.91
CA ASP A 131 -5.62 -11.25 10.50
C ASP A 131 -5.39 -12.74 10.76
N THR A 132 -6.44 -13.54 10.79
CA THR A 132 -6.38 -14.97 11.18
C THR A 132 -6.72 -15.93 10.06
N PHE A 133 -7.42 -15.48 9.03
CA PHE A 133 -7.81 -16.35 7.92
C PHE A 133 -8.01 -15.60 6.59
N VAL A 134 -7.98 -16.39 5.51
CA VAL A 134 -8.51 -16.04 4.19
C VAL A 134 -9.70 -16.94 3.92
N LYS A 135 -10.81 -16.36 3.50
CA LYS A 135 -12.05 -17.08 3.22
C LYS A 135 -12.53 -16.87 1.80
N GLY A 136 -13.08 -17.92 1.23
CA GLY A 136 -13.67 -17.89 -0.09
C GLY A 136 -14.39 -19.19 -0.43
N LYS A 137 -14.73 -19.31 -1.73
CA LYS A 137 -15.40 -20.49 -2.27
C LYS A 137 -14.56 -21.09 -3.37
N VAL A 138 -14.39 -22.41 -3.36
CA VAL A 138 -13.80 -23.14 -4.47
C VAL A 138 -14.92 -23.71 -5.34
N LEU A 139 -14.92 -23.33 -6.61
CA LEU A 139 -15.89 -23.85 -7.57
C LEU A 139 -15.55 -25.30 -7.94
N LYS A 140 -16.53 -26.18 -7.82
CA LYS A 140 -16.44 -27.60 -8.19
C LYS A 140 -17.47 -27.93 -9.27
N ARG A 141 -17.39 -29.13 -9.87
CA ARG A 141 -18.33 -29.55 -10.92
C ARG A 141 -19.80 -29.51 -10.50
N GLN A 142 -20.08 -29.70 -9.19
CA GLN A 142 -21.44 -29.76 -8.64
C GLN A 142 -21.62 -28.75 -7.49
N GLY A 143 -21.35 -27.44 -7.77
CA GLY A 143 -21.56 -26.39 -6.79
C GLY A 143 -20.26 -25.75 -6.30
N PHE A 144 -20.20 -25.42 -5.01
CA PHE A 144 -19.02 -24.79 -4.41
C PHE A 144 -18.77 -25.36 -3.01
N GLU A 145 -17.53 -25.26 -2.58
CA GLU A 145 -17.09 -25.54 -1.22
C GLU A 145 -16.58 -24.28 -0.57
N ILE A 146 -17.04 -23.97 0.65
CA ILE A 146 -16.49 -22.84 1.42
C ILE A 146 -15.19 -23.30 2.04
N ILE A 147 -14.13 -22.54 1.81
CA ILE A 147 -12.81 -22.79 2.36
C ILE A 147 -12.39 -21.61 3.22
N GLU A 148 -11.84 -21.93 4.39
CA GLU A 148 -11.20 -20.99 5.28
C GLU A 148 -9.76 -21.45 5.53
N ILE A 149 -8.80 -20.60 5.14
CA ILE A 149 -7.36 -20.88 5.23
C ILE A 149 -6.82 -20.12 6.42
N SER A 150 -6.34 -20.84 7.43
CA SER A 150 -5.75 -20.22 8.61
C SER A 150 -4.43 -19.50 8.27
N LEU A 151 -4.32 -18.26 8.74
CA LEU A 151 -3.10 -17.44 8.69
C LEU A 151 -2.37 -17.39 10.04
N GLY A 152 -2.89 -18.08 11.05
CA GLY A 152 -2.35 -18.12 12.38
C GLY A 152 -3.32 -17.60 13.43
N LYS A 153 -2.84 -17.46 14.67
CA LYS A 153 -3.64 -16.96 15.79
C LYS A 153 -3.71 -15.44 15.78
N GLU A 154 -4.81 -14.91 16.31
CA GLU A 154 -4.93 -13.48 16.59
C GLU A 154 -3.84 -13.03 17.56
N LYS A 155 -3.24 -11.89 17.27
CA LYS A 155 -2.20 -11.24 18.09
C LYS A 155 -2.56 -9.78 18.27
N ASN A 156 -1.96 -9.16 19.28
CA ASN A 156 -2.03 -7.70 19.41
C ASN A 156 -1.53 -7.06 18.12
N LYS A 157 -2.30 -6.11 17.63
CA LYS A 157 -2.02 -5.42 16.36
C LYS A 157 -1.97 -3.92 16.55
N GLU A 158 -1.11 -3.28 15.83
CA GLU A 158 -1.09 -1.84 15.68
C GLU A 158 -2.32 -1.39 14.87
N LYS A 159 -2.98 -0.33 15.33
CA LYS A 159 -4.12 0.21 14.61
C LYS A 159 -3.65 0.95 13.36
N VAL A 160 -4.19 0.59 12.21
CA VAL A 160 -4.10 1.44 11.01
C VAL A 160 -5.08 2.59 11.17
N LEU A 161 -4.59 3.80 11.06
CA LEU A 161 -5.42 5.00 11.03
C LEU A 161 -5.45 5.51 9.58
N SER A 162 -6.65 5.58 9.03
CA SER A 162 -6.90 6.14 7.70
C SER A 162 -7.58 7.49 7.83
N PRO A 163 -7.33 8.42 6.90
CA PRO A 163 -7.97 9.73 6.92
C PRO A 163 -9.49 9.62 6.71
N THR A 164 -10.20 10.58 7.28
CA THR A 164 -11.60 10.82 6.98
C THR A 164 -11.70 11.79 5.80
N LEU A 165 -12.56 11.47 4.85
CA LEU A 165 -12.82 12.32 3.70
C LEU A 165 -13.89 13.36 4.05
N PHE A 166 -13.58 14.64 3.87
CA PHE A 166 -14.52 15.75 4.03
C PHE A 166 -14.94 16.26 2.66
N SER A 167 -16.19 16.03 2.33
CA SER A 167 -16.76 16.45 1.05
C SER A 167 -17.09 17.94 1.04
N PHE A 168 -16.95 18.56 -0.13
CA PHE A 168 -17.30 19.94 -0.38
C PHE A 168 -18.74 20.26 0.09
N GLY A 169 -18.90 21.42 0.73
CA GLY A 169 -20.21 21.86 1.26
C GLY A 169 -20.55 21.31 2.64
N THR A 170 -19.68 20.55 3.28
CA THR A 170 -19.84 20.14 4.68
C THR A 170 -19.14 21.13 5.63
N THR A 171 -19.66 21.29 6.85
CA THR A 171 -19.05 22.15 7.88
C THR A 171 -17.61 21.75 8.19
N ALA A 172 -17.32 20.45 8.16
CA ALA A 172 -15.95 19.93 8.37
C ALA A 172 -15.03 20.39 7.24
N PHE A 173 -15.46 20.25 5.97
CA PHE A 173 -14.71 20.76 4.83
C PHE A 173 -14.47 22.27 4.96
N ASP A 174 -15.53 23.05 5.23
CA ASP A 174 -15.44 24.52 5.30
C ASP A 174 -14.45 24.98 6.38
N THR A 175 -14.39 24.26 7.50
CA THR A 175 -13.45 24.54 8.59
C THR A 175 -12.00 24.33 8.13
N VAL A 176 -11.71 23.18 7.51
CA VAL A 176 -10.37 22.88 7.00
C VAL A 176 -9.99 23.81 5.85
N ALA A 177 -10.91 24.05 4.92
CA ALA A 177 -10.70 24.93 3.77
C ALA A 177 -10.42 26.38 4.23
N LYS A 178 -11.12 26.88 5.27
CA LYS A 178 -10.83 28.19 5.85
C LYS A 178 -9.41 28.28 6.38
N TYR A 179 -8.92 27.25 7.09
CA TYR A 179 -7.54 27.18 7.55
C TYR A 179 -6.54 27.18 6.38
N LEU A 180 -6.78 26.37 5.36
CA LEU A 180 -5.91 26.30 4.18
C LEU A 180 -5.87 27.63 3.42
N ARG A 181 -7.01 28.33 3.27
CA ARG A 181 -7.09 29.66 2.64
C ARG A 181 -6.26 30.72 3.41
N GLN A 182 -6.23 30.65 4.73
CA GLN A 182 -5.36 31.53 5.54
C GLN A 182 -3.86 31.30 5.23
N LYS A 183 -3.51 30.16 4.67
CA LYS A 183 -2.15 29.81 4.19
C LYS A 183 -1.99 30.02 2.68
N ASN A 184 -2.90 30.76 2.03
CA ASN A 184 -2.95 30.95 0.58
C ASN A 184 -3.06 29.63 -0.22
N ARG A 185 -3.77 28.66 0.32
CA ARG A 185 -4.09 27.38 -0.31
C ARG A 185 -5.59 27.28 -0.54
N GLU A 186 -6.04 27.33 -1.80
CA GLU A 186 -7.44 27.12 -2.15
C GLU A 186 -7.70 25.67 -2.50
N PRO A 187 -8.28 24.86 -1.57
CA PRO A 187 -8.49 23.45 -1.84
C PRO A 187 -9.59 23.24 -2.87
N LYS A 188 -9.41 22.25 -3.73
CA LYS A 188 -10.38 21.82 -4.74
C LYS A 188 -10.89 20.41 -4.46
N GLY A 189 -12.20 20.25 -4.63
CA GLY A 189 -12.88 18.98 -4.37
C GLY A 189 -12.91 18.66 -2.87
N GLU A 190 -12.54 17.43 -2.55
CA GLU A 190 -12.57 16.90 -1.18
C GLU A 190 -11.22 17.06 -0.50
N VAL A 191 -11.21 17.07 0.83
CA VAL A 191 -9.99 17.03 1.65
C VAL A 191 -9.99 15.77 2.51
N SER A 192 -8.84 15.12 2.63
CA SER A 192 -8.67 14.00 3.56
C SER A 192 -8.01 14.51 4.85
N TYR A 193 -8.58 14.16 5.99
CA TYR A 193 -8.20 14.70 7.29
C TYR A 193 -7.97 13.57 8.30
N LEU A 194 -6.89 13.65 9.07
CA LEU A 194 -6.57 12.72 10.15
C LEU A 194 -5.90 13.43 11.31
N GLU A 195 -6.40 13.18 12.51
CA GLU A 195 -5.75 13.56 13.78
C GLU A 195 -5.15 12.34 14.45
N VAL A 196 -3.90 12.46 14.90
CA VAL A 196 -3.19 11.44 15.64
C VAL A 196 -2.36 12.11 16.72
N ASP A 197 -2.71 11.91 17.97
CA ASP A 197 -2.12 12.58 19.14
C ASP A 197 -2.20 14.12 18.95
N ASP A 198 -1.08 14.83 18.88
CA ASP A 198 -0.99 16.28 18.63
C ASP A 198 -0.72 16.63 17.15
N HIS A 199 -0.73 15.61 16.27
CA HIS A 199 -0.49 15.79 14.85
C HIS A 199 -1.79 15.86 14.04
N ILE A 200 -1.83 16.79 13.09
CA ILE A 200 -2.91 16.92 12.11
C ILE A 200 -2.32 16.75 10.71
N LEU A 201 -2.94 15.86 9.94
CA LEU A 201 -2.54 15.52 8.58
C LEU A 201 -3.69 15.89 7.64
N ILE A 202 -3.42 16.75 6.66
CA ILE A 202 -4.42 17.24 5.71
C ILE A 202 -3.91 17.00 4.30
N LEU A 203 -4.61 16.15 3.56
CA LEU A 203 -4.37 15.97 2.13
C LEU A 203 -5.38 16.80 1.36
N TYR A 204 -4.90 17.57 0.39
CA TYR A 204 -5.72 18.46 -0.41
C TYR A 204 -5.14 18.62 -1.81
N TYR A 205 -5.96 19.16 -2.69
CA TYR A 205 -5.62 19.43 -4.09
C TYR A 205 -5.74 20.93 -4.38
N ILE A 206 -4.85 21.44 -5.21
CA ILE A 206 -4.90 22.81 -5.75
C ILE A 206 -5.09 22.71 -7.26
N ASP A 207 -5.92 23.59 -7.79
CA ASP A 207 -6.15 23.72 -9.22
C ASP A 207 -4.85 24.16 -9.96
N ASN A 208 -4.52 23.45 -11.01
CA ASN A 208 -3.38 23.76 -11.87
C ASN A 208 -3.83 23.63 -13.34
N TYR A 209 -4.60 24.63 -13.80
CA TYR A 209 -5.35 24.63 -15.07
C TYR A 209 -6.37 23.47 -15.10
N ASP A 210 -6.31 22.58 -16.08
CA ASP A 210 -7.23 21.42 -16.17
C ASP A 210 -6.76 20.20 -15.35
N LEU A 211 -5.77 20.37 -14.52
CA LEU A 211 -5.14 19.34 -13.70
C LEU A 211 -5.08 19.79 -12.23
N TYR A 212 -4.66 18.89 -11.36
CA TYR A 212 -4.53 19.17 -9.93
C TYR A 212 -3.13 18.87 -9.43
N ASP A 213 -2.64 19.70 -8.52
CA ASP A 213 -1.45 19.40 -7.74
C ASP A 213 -1.88 18.90 -6.36
N LYS A 214 -1.30 17.79 -5.90
CA LYS A 214 -1.67 17.08 -4.69
C LYS A 214 -0.67 17.30 -3.58
N TYR A 215 -1.16 17.73 -2.42
CA TYR A 215 -0.36 18.09 -1.26
C TYR A 215 -0.77 17.32 -0.02
N LEU A 216 0.19 17.07 0.85
CA LEU A 216 -0.02 16.59 2.22
C LEU A 216 0.61 17.59 3.19
N LEU A 217 -0.22 18.23 4.01
CA LEU A 217 0.21 19.14 5.07
C LEU A 217 0.24 18.41 6.40
N TRP A 218 1.35 18.51 7.12
CA TRP A 218 1.56 17.97 8.44
C TRP A 218 1.74 19.09 9.44
N LEU A 219 0.90 19.10 10.49
CA LEU A 219 0.93 20.03 11.60
C LEU A 219 1.25 19.27 12.89
N SER A 220 1.90 19.93 13.85
CA SER A 220 1.97 19.52 15.26
C SER A 220 1.45 20.69 16.09
N GLY A 221 0.31 20.48 16.76
CA GLY A 221 -0.49 21.56 17.29
C GLY A 221 -0.86 22.57 16.19
N GLU A 222 -0.54 23.84 16.40
CA GLU A 222 -0.82 24.91 15.43
C GLU A 222 0.33 25.16 14.44
N LYS A 223 1.47 24.49 14.60
CA LYS A 223 2.68 24.71 13.79
C LYS A 223 2.72 23.79 12.59
N VAL A 224 3.04 24.36 11.44
CA VAL A 224 3.37 23.57 10.25
C VAL A 224 4.71 22.89 10.49
N VAL A 225 4.70 21.55 10.51
CA VAL A 225 5.90 20.72 10.54
C VAL A 225 6.47 20.64 9.13
N LYS A 226 5.63 20.22 8.18
CA LYS A 226 6.04 20.06 6.78
C LYS A 226 4.84 20.05 5.83
N GLU A 227 5.07 20.49 4.60
CA GLU A 227 4.15 20.32 3.48
C GLU A 227 4.86 19.52 2.38
N PHE A 228 4.24 18.45 1.95
CA PHE A 228 4.77 17.58 0.90
C PHE A 228 3.98 17.78 -0.39
N ILE A 229 4.66 17.89 -1.51
CA ILE A 229 4.06 17.76 -2.83
C ILE A 229 4.03 16.27 -3.14
N LEU A 230 2.85 15.65 -3.18
CA LEU A 230 2.72 14.22 -3.44
C LEU A 230 2.79 13.91 -4.93
N ASP A 231 2.00 14.63 -5.71
CA ASP A 231 1.95 14.49 -7.16
C ASP A 231 1.65 15.85 -7.80
N LEU A 232 2.17 16.07 -8.98
CA LEU A 232 1.89 17.25 -9.80
C LEU A 232 1.10 16.86 -11.05
N LYS A 233 0.18 17.73 -11.47
CA LYS A 233 -0.60 17.62 -12.71
C LYS A 233 -1.36 16.30 -12.84
N VAL A 234 -2.03 15.87 -11.77
CA VAL A 234 -2.91 14.70 -11.81
C VAL A 234 -4.25 15.03 -12.45
N LYS A 235 -4.82 14.07 -13.20
CA LYS A 235 -6.10 14.24 -13.91
C LYS A 235 -7.34 14.13 -13.03
N GLY A 236 -7.19 13.69 -11.80
CA GLY A 236 -8.33 13.45 -10.91
C GLY A 236 -7.97 13.49 -9.44
N ILE A 237 -8.99 13.59 -8.61
CA ILE A 237 -8.90 13.58 -7.16
C ILE A 237 -9.10 12.16 -6.67
N SER A 238 -8.17 11.62 -5.87
CA SER A 238 -8.26 10.28 -5.25
C SER A 238 -8.26 10.40 -3.74
N ALA A 239 -9.14 9.64 -3.09
CA ALA A 239 -9.37 9.75 -1.65
C ALA A 239 -8.19 9.25 -0.80
N GLU A 240 -7.56 8.14 -1.15
CA GLU A 240 -6.59 7.47 -0.28
C GLU A 240 -5.15 7.66 -0.77
N SER A 241 -4.33 8.33 0.04
CA SER A 241 -2.94 8.57 -0.34
C SER A 241 -1.98 8.53 0.84
N PHE A 242 -2.48 8.42 2.07
CA PHE A 242 -1.65 8.28 3.26
C PHE A 242 -2.38 7.48 4.34
N MET A 243 -1.61 6.92 5.25
CA MET A 243 -2.08 6.24 6.44
C MET A 243 -1.09 6.43 7.59
N VAL A 244 -1.54 6.14 8.81
CA VAL A 244 -0.66 6.02 9.97
C VAL A 244 -0.73 4.60 10.52
N LEU A 245 0.43 4.00 10.73
CA LEU A 245 0.60 2.68 11.34
C LEU A 245 1.81 2.71 12.27
N ALA A 246 1.66 2.19 13.49
CA ALA A 246 2.74 2.15 14.48
C ALA A 246 3.43 3.51 14.67
N LYS A 247 2.62 4.59 14.78
CA LYS A 247 3.07 5.99 14.87
C LYS A 247 3.93 6.47 13.69
N LYS A 248 3.80 5.83 12.55
CA LYS A 248 4.49 6.23 11.32
C LYS A 248 3.50 6.72 10.30
N LEU A 249 3.71 7.95 9.82
CA LEU A 249 3.04 8.50 8.64
C LEU A 249 3.62 7.84 7.39
N ILE A 250 2.76 7.23 6.58
CA ILE A 250 3.11 6.50 5.38
C ILE A 250 2.35 7.09 4.21
N PHE A 251 3.03 7.48 3.15
CA PHE A 251 2.40 7.98 1.93
C PHE A 251 3.23 7.68 0.68
N VAL A 252 2.55 7.71 -0.47
CA VAL A 252 3.17 7.54 -1.79
C VAL A 252 3.31 8.91 -2.45
N GLN A 253 4.47 9.15 -3.06
CA GLN A 253 4.79 10.34 -3.83
C GLN A 253 5.20 9.93 -5.25
N ASN A 254 4.75 10.69 -6.25
CA ASN A 254 5.06 10.45 -7.67
C ASN A 254 4.79 8.99 -8.11
N LYS A 255 3.76 8.36 -7.54
CA LYS A 255 3.31 6.98 -7.79
C LYS A 255 4.32 5.87 -7.47
N ASN A 256 5.60 6.14 -7.29
CA ASN A 256 6.63 5.11 -7.11
C ASN A 256 7.57 5.35 -5.92
N ASN A 257 7.38 6.43 -5.18
CA ASN A 257 8.20 6.73 -4.02
C ASN A 257 7.37 6.59 -2.75
N ILE A 258 7.71 5.64 -1.89
CA ILE A 258 7.08 5.50 -0.58
C ILE A 258 7.89 6.23 0.47
N ASN A 259 7.20 7.02 1.28
CA ASN A 259 7.78 7.83 2.34
C ASN A 259 7.20 7.42 3.68
N ILE A 260 8.04 7.31 4.70
CA ILE A 260 7.68 6.89 6.06
C ILE A 260 8.35 7.86 7.04
N TYR A 261 7.56 8.52 7.88
CA TYR A 261 8.01 9.47 8.89
C TYR A 261 7.49 9.05 10.25
N ASP A 262 8.30 9.20 11.29
CA ASP A 262 7.83 9.07 12.67
C ASP A 262 7.00 10.30 13.06
N LEU A 263 5.83 10.09 13.70
CA LEU A 263 4.94 11.12 14.23
C LEU A 263 5.27 11.43 15.71
#